data_cb9c5c064b05940f2eb7ccbaca90b96e
#
_entry.id   cb9c5c064b05940f2eb7ccbaca90b96e
#
_cell.length_a   1.000
_cell.length_b   1.000
_cell.length_c   1.000
_cell.angle_alpha   90.00
_cell.angle_beta   90.00
_cell.angle_gamma   90.00
#
_symmetry.space_group_name_H-M   'P 1'
#
loop_
_entity.id
_entity.type
_entity.pdbx_description
1 polymer ?
#
loop_
_entity_poly.entity_id
_entity_poly.type
_entity_poly.pdbx_seq_one_letter_code
_entity_poly.pdbx_strand_id
1 'polypeptide(L)'
;MDKIAAPTPEQLKKQEALKQYFEKLGSVAVAFSSGVDSTYLLKVAHDVLGERAIAVTASSCSFPKRELGEAEAFCRKENIRHFITESEELEIEGFAQNPKNRCYLCKHELFEKILKIAEEQKIAYVAEGSNLDDNGDYRPGLKAVAELGIKSPLRDCGFTKQDIRVLSKALNLPTWEKQSFACLSSRFVYGETISEEKLTMVDKAEQLLLDLGFHQVRVRIHGMMARIEIELEEFSKLMEKENRERIAKTFREYGFTYVTLDLCGYRMGSMNETLEK
;
A
#
# COMPACT_ATOMS: atom_id res chain seq x y z
N MET A 1 -17.54 0.25 15.70
CA MET A 1 -16.81 1.39 15.08
C MET A 1 -16.42 2.35 16.19
N ASP A 2 -15.20 2.31 16.62
CA ASP A 2 -14.71 3.28 17.62
C ASP A 2 -14.68 4.68 16.98
N LYS A 3 -15.33 5.61 17.65
CA LYS A 3 -15.34 7.03 17.23
C LYS A 3 -13.91 7.55 17.37
N ILE A 4 -13.17 7.65 16.24
CA ILE A 4 -11.88 8.32 16.27
C ILE A 4 -12.13 9.74 16.82
N ALA A 5 -11.45 10.05 17.94
CA ALA A 5 -11.55 11.32 18.64
C ALA A 5 -10.98 12.49 17.79
N ALA A 6 -11.27 13.72 18.20
CA ALA A 6 -10.62 14.89 17.62
C ALA A 6 -9.09 14.83 17.85
N PRO A 7 -8.29 15.47 16.98
CA PRO A 7 -6.84 15.49 17.14
C PRO A 7 -6.40 16.08 18.49
N THR A 8 -5.45 15.42 19.13
CA THR A 8 -4.83 15.92 20.36
C THR A 8 -3.85 17.07 20.07
N PRO A 9 -3.49 17.90 21.07
CA PRO A 9 -2.47 18.93 20.91
C PRO A 9 -1.12 18.38 20.44
N GLU A 10 -0.74 17.15 20.84
CA GLU A 10 0.48 16.48 20.39
C GLU A 10 0.43 16.14 18.90
N GLN A 11 -0.69 15.59 18.43
CA GLN A 11 -0.89 15.27 17.01
C GLN A 11 -0.88 16.55 16.14
N LEU A 12 -1.49 17.64 16.62
CA LEU A 12 -1.44 18.92 15.93
C LEU A 12 0.00 19.48 15.88
N LYS A 13 0.80 19.29 16.94
CA LYS A 13 2.20 19.68 16.96
C LYS A 13 3.03 18.87 15.94
N LYS A 14 2.78 17.57 15.80
CA LYS A 14 3.41 16.73 14.77
C LYS A 14 3.01 17.19 13.37
N GLN A 15 1.74 17.54 13.15
CA GLN A 15 1.28 18.10 11.87
C GLN A 15 1.98 19.40 11.53
N GLU A 16 2.17 20.29 12.50
CA GLU A 16 2.88 21.55 12.29
C GLU A 16 4.36 21.31 11.99
N ALA A 17 5.01 20.35 12.67
CA ALA A 17 6.37 19.94 12.36
C ALA A 17 6.51 19.41 10.93
N LEU A 18 5.51 18.63 10.46
CA LEU A 18 5.48 18.12 9.09
C LEU A 18 5.33 19.24 8.05
N LYS A 19 4.52 20.26 8.33
CA LYS A 19 4.40 21.44 7.45
C LYS A 19 5.74 22.18 7.34
N GLN A 20 6.39 22.45 8.48
CA GLN A 20 7.70 23.09 8.52
C GLN A 20 8.77 22.24 7.82
N TYR A 21 8.66 20.91 7.86
CA TYR A 21 9.53 20.03 7.13
C TYR A 21 9.39 20.26 5.61
N PHE A 22 8.16 20.34 5.10
CA PHE A 22 7.93 20.61 3.67
C PHE A 22 8.34 22.04 3.26
N GLU A 23 8.11 23.04 4.10
CA GLU A 23 8.60 24.40 3.85
C GLU A 23 10.11 24.44 3.63
N LYS A 24 10.87 23.69 4.46
CA LYS A 24 12.32 23.56 4.33
C LYS A 24 12.75 22.81 3.06
N LEU A 25 11.99 21.81 2.62
CA LEU A 25 12.27 21.09 1.38
C LEU A 25 12.03 21.98 0.14
N GLY A 26 11.05 22.84 0.19
CA GLY A 26 10.71 23.76 -0.90
C GLY A 26 9.99 23.12 -2.09
N SER A 27 10.26 21.86 -2.42
CA SER A 27 9.56 21.08 -3.45
C SER A 27 9.68 19.59 -3.17
N VAL A 28 8.67 18.78 -3.55
CA VAL A 28 8.66 17.33 -3.29
C VAL A 28 7.85 16.55 -4.32
N ALA A 29 8.36 15.42 -4.75
CA ALA A 29 7.60 14.36 -5.43
C ALA A 29 7.26 13.27 -4.41
N VAL A 30 5.98 13.06 -4.15
CA VAL A 30 5.51 12.05 -3.21
C VAL A 30 5.23 10.75 -3.96
N ALA A 31 5.88 9.65 -3.53
CA ALA A 31 5.53 8.30 -3.98
C ALA A 31 4.12 7.98 -3.47
N PHE A 32 3.13 8.03 -4.38
CA PHE A 32 1.72 8.04 -4.04
C PHE A 32 1.04 6.71 -4.40
N SER A 33 0.59 5.98 -3.39
CA SER A 33 -0.07 4.68 -3.52
C SER A 33 -1.57 4.72 -3.21
N SER A 34 -2.18 5.90 -3.05
CA SER A 34 -3.55 6.09 -2.53
C SER A 34 -3.85 5.41 -1.18
N GLY A 35 -2.83 4.94 -0.48
CA GLY A 35 -2.95 4.44 0.90
C GLY A 35 -3.10 5.58 1.93
N VAL A 36 -3.47 5.23 3.17
CA VAL A 36 -3.68 6.21 4.26
C VAL A 36 -2.52 7.16 4.43
N ASP A 37 -1.29 6.60 4.53
CA ASP A 37 -0.08 7.37 4.83
C ASP A 37 0.31 8.30 3.69
N SER A 38 0.37 7.75 2.47
CA SER A 38 0.76 8.52 1.29
C SER A 38 -0.26 9.61 0.93
N THR A 39 -1.55 9.36 1.19
CA THR A 39 -2.61 10.36 0.97
C THR A 39 -2.48 11.53 1.95
N TYR A 40 -2.26 11.24 3.24
CA TYR A 40 -2.04 12.27 4.25
C TYR A 40 -0.77 13.07 3.96
N LEU A 41 0.33 12.38 3.65
CA LEU A 41 1.60 13.00 3.30
C LEU A 41 1.47 13.94 2.11
N LEU A 42 0.85 13.46 1.02
CA LEU A 42 0.64 14.23 -0.20
C LEU A 42 -0.25 15.46 0.03
N LYS A 43 -1.34 15.28 0.80
CA LYS A 43 -2.25 16.39 1.13
C LYS A 43 -1.52 17.50 1.89
N VAL A 44 -0.78 17.15 2.96
CA VAL A 44 -0.04 18.16 3.73
C VAL A 44 1.06 18.81 2.90
N ALA A 45 1.77 18.05 2.06
CA ALA A 45 2.78 18.58 1.15
C ALA A 45 2.18 19.58 0.17
N HIS A 46 1.03 19.24 -0.43
CA HIS A 46 0.34 20.11 -1.38
C HIS A 46 -0.22 21.38 -0.72
N ASP A 47 -0.79 21.27 0.48
CA ASP A 47 -1.30 22.42 1.22
C ASP A 47 -0.21 23.45 1.55
N VAL A 48 1.03 22.99 1.74
CA VAL A 48 2.19 23.86 2.05
C VAL A 48 2.88 24.38 0.78
N LEU A 49 3.07 23.52 -0.22
CA LEU A 49 3.94 23.82 -1.36
C LEU A 49 3.19 24.14 -2.66
N GLY A 50 1.87 23.90 -2.70
CA GLY A 50 1.05 24.09 -3.91
C GLY A 50 1.58 23.24 -5.05
N GLU A 51 1.76 23.82 -6.23
CA GLU A 51 2.22 23.15 -7.45
C GLU A 51 3.65 22.54 -7.38
N ARG A 52 4.41 22.91 -6.33
CA ARG A 52 5.74 22.35 -6.06
C ARG A 52 5.68 21.01 -5.32
N ALA A 53 4.50 20.53 -4.95
CA ALA A 53 4.24 19.17 -4.51
C ALA A 53 3.55 18.40 -5.64
N ILE A 54 4.17 17.32 -6.10
CA ILE A 54 3.61 16.46 -7.14
C ILE A 54 3.40 15.04 -6.61
N ALA A 55 2.44 14.34 -7.17
CA ALA A 55 2.22 12.92 -6.93
C ALA A 55 2.88 12.10 -8.04
N VAL A 56 3.54 11.00 -7.68
CA VAL A 56 4.03 10.00 -8.63
C VAL A 56 3.54 8.62 -8.20
N THR A 57 2.76 7.97 -9.05
CA THR A 57 2.25 6.62 -8.83
C THR A 57 2.89 5.65 -9.83
N ALA A 58 3.43 4.54 -9.34
CA ALA A 58 3.83 3.45 -10.21
C ALA A 58 2.64 2.52 -10.47
N SER A 59 2.36 2.29 -11.74
CA SER A 59 1.46 1.24 -12.20
C SER A 59 2.29 0.00 -12.48
N SER A 60 1.90 -1.13 -11.91
CA SER A 60 2.54 -2.43 -12.16
C SER A 60 1.51 -3.56 -12.07
N CYS A 61 1.90 -4.76 -12.49
CA CYS A 61 1.04 -5.93 -12.34
C CYS A 61 0.78 -6.32 -10.86
N SER A 62 1.63 -5.85 -9.92
CA SER A 62 1.43 -6.02 -8.46
C SER A 62 0.60 -4.92 -7.82
N PHE A 63 0.26 -3.85 -8.56
CA PHE A 63 -0.52 -2.73 -8.04
C PHE A 63 -1.98 -2.87 -8.49
N PRO A 64 -2.94 -3.00 -7.55
CA PRO A 64 -4.34 -3.20 -7.93
C PRO A 64 -4.88 -2.04 -8.78
N LYS A 65 -5.62 -2.35 -9.84
CA LYS A 65 -6.19 -1.33 -10.73
C LYS A 65 -7.11 -0.34 -10.02
N ARG A 66 -7.83 -0.79 -8.98
CA ARG A 66 -8.68 0.07 -8.15
C ARG A 66 -7.89 1.16 -7.42
N GLU A 67 -6.69 0.83 -6.95
CA GLU A 67 -5.81 1.78 -6.25
C GLU A 67 -5.33 2.89 -7.18
N LEU A 68 -5.02 2.55 -8.44
CA LEU A 68 -4.63 3.53 -9.45
C LEU A 68 -5.78 4.51 -9.76
N GLY A 69 -7.00 3.99 -9.95
CA GLY A 69 -8.18 4.83 -10.18
C GLY A 69 -8.50 5.77 -9.00
N GLU A 70 -8.31 5.30 -7.77
CA GLU A 70 -8.47 6.13 -6.58
C GLU A 70 -7.37 7.21 -6.49
N ALA A 71 -6.12 6.87 -6.85
CA ALA A 71 -5.01 7.83 -6.89
C ALA A 71 -5.30 8.96 -7.88
N GLU A 72 -5.73 8.63 -9.09
CA GLU A 72 -6.11 9.61 -10.12
C GLU A 72 -7.28 10.50 -9.67
N ALA A 73 -8.33 9.87 -9.09
CA ALA A 73 -9.50 10.59 -8.61
C ALA A 73 -9.16 11.57 -7.48
N PHE A 74 -8.31 11.15 -6.53
CA PHE A 74 -7.85 12.00 -5.45
C PHE A 74 -7.05 13.20 -5.97
N CYS A 75 -6.03 12.95 -6.80
CA CYS A 75 -5.19 14.02 -7.36
C CYS A 75 -6.00 15.02 -8.19
N ARG A 76 -6.96 14.55 -8.97
CA ARG A 76 -7.88 15.42 -9.74
C ARG A 76 -8.74 16.28 -8.81
N LYS A 77 -9.31 15.69 -7.76
CA LYS A 77 -10.15 16.39 -6.77
C LYS A 77 -9.38 17.49 -6.04
N GLU A 78 -8.15 17.19 -5.62
CA GLU A 78 -7.31 18.13 -4.86
C GLU A 78 -6.48 19.05 -5.76
N ASN A 79 -6.63 18.97 -7.09
CA ASN A 79 -5.86 19.74 -8.07
C ASN A 79 -4.34 19.54 -7.95
N ILE A 80 -3.91 18.30 -7.71
CA ILE A 80 -2.50 17.92 -7.57
C ILE A 80 -1.97 17.41 -8.90
N ARG A 81 -0.81 17.87 -9.33
CA ARG A 81 -0.11 17.36 -10.51
C ARG A 81 0.27 15.90 -10.26
N HIS A 82 -0.22 14.99 -11.11
CA HIS A 82 -0.04 13.55 -10.94
C HIS A 82 0.66 12.95 -12.15
N PHE A 83 1.72 12.21 -11.90
CA PHE A 83 2.48 11.47 -12.90
C PHE A 83 2.33 9.97 -12.63
N ILE A 84 2.08 9.20 -13.69
CA ILE A 84 2.02 7.75 -13.62
C ILE A 84 3.22 7.21 -14.38
N THR A 85 3.97 6.30 -13.76
CA THR A 85 5.08 5.57 -14.39
C THR A 85 4.78 4.08 -14.38
N GLU A 86 5.18 3.38 -15.41
CA GLU A 86 5.09 1.92 -15.44
C GLU A 86 6.29 1.32 -14.73
N SER A 87 6.05 0.33 -13.87
CA SER A 87 7.07 -0.50 -13.25
C SER A 87 6.96 -1.91 -13.79
N GLU A 88 8.03 -2.39 -14.39
CA GLU A 88 8.14 -3.71 -15.01
C GLU A 88 8.76 -4.71 -14.02
N GLU A 89 8.13 -4.82 -12.84
CA GLU A 89 8.67 -5.57 -11.70
C GLU A 89 9.08 -7.02 -12.06
N LEU A 90 8.34 -7.68 -12.96
CA LEU A 90 8.63 -9.05 -13.37
C LEU A 90 9.88 -9.17 -14.24
N GLU A 91 10.35 -8.08 -14.85
CA GLU A 91 11.57 -8.02 -15.64
C GLU A 91 12.81 -7.74 -14.78
N ILE A 92 12.62 -7.31 -13.52
CA ILE A 92 13.73 -7.12 -12.60
C ILE A 92 14.37 -8.48 -12.30
N GLU A 93 15.68 -8.60 -12.55
CA GLU A 93 16.42 -9.82 -12.27
C GLU A 93 16.22 -10.29 -10.83
N GLY A 94 15.78 -11.54 -10.67
CA GLY A 94 15.53 -12.14 -9.37
C GLY A 94 14.17 -11.82 -8.74
N PHE A 95 13.40 -10.87 -9.24
CA PHE A 95 12.11 -10.50 -8.63
C PHE A 95 11.07 -11.63 -8.74
N ALA A 96 10.90 -12.20 -9.93
CA ALA A 96 9.91 -13.24 -10.20
C ALA A 96 10.08 -14.49 -9.33
N GLN A 97 11.29 -14.78 -8.86
CA GLN A 97 11.60 -15.89 -7.95
C GLN A 97 11.15 -15.63 -6.50
N ASN A 98 10.59 -14.44 -6.23
CA ASN A 98 10.08 -14.05 -4.92
C ASN A 98 11.09 -14.25 -3.78
N PRO A 99 12.29 -13.68 -3.86
CA PRO A 99 13.28 -13.79 -2.80
C PRO A 99 12.87 -12.99 -1.57
N LYS A 100 13.49 -13.28 -0.42
CA LYS A 100 13.24 -12.51 0.82
C LYS A 100 13.46 -11.01 0.64
N ASN A 101 14.42 -10.59 -0.17
CA ASN A 101 14.71 -9.17 -0.47
C ASN A 101 13.90 -8.60 -1.65
N ARG A 102 12.85 -9.27 -2.14
CA ARG A 102 12.02 -8.80 -3.27
C ARG A 102 11.61 -7.33 -3.12
N CYS A 103 11.17 -6.91 -1.92
CA CYS A 103 10.73 -5.54 -1.68
C CYS A 103 11.86 -4.51 -1.85
N TYR A 104 13.12 -4.90 -1.64
CA TYR A 104 14.26 -4.03 -1.95
C TYR A 104 14.41 -3.84 -3.47
N LEU A 105 14.36 -4.92 -4.23
CA LEU A 105 14.48 -4.88 -5.70
C LEU A 105 13.40 -3.97 -6.32
N CYS A 106 12.14 -4.22 -5.95
CA CYS A 106 11.00 -3.43 -6.44
C CYS A 106 11.11 -1.95 -6.04
N LYS A 107 11.39 -1.64 -4.76
CA LYS A 107 11.50 -0.26 -4.31
C LYS A 107 12.69 0.48 -4.93
N HIS A 108 13.78 -0.21 -5.18
CA HIS A 108 14.96 0.43 -5.80
C HIS A 108 14.59 0.91 -7.21
N GLU A 109 14.08 0.03 -8.07
CA GLU A 109 13.64 0.37 -9.44
C GLU A 109 12.55 1.46 -9.43
N LEU A 110 11.55 1.33 -8.56
CA LEU A 110 10.48 2.31 -8.41
C LEU A 110 11.03 3.71 -8.09
N PHE A 111 11.90 3.82 -7.09
CA PHE A 111 12.42 5.13 -6.69
C PHE A 111 13.39 5.72 -7.69
N GLU A 112 14.15 4.93 -8.45
CA GLU A 112 14.94 5.43 -9.59
C GLU A 112 14.04 6.09 -10.64
N LYS A 113 12.90 5.48 -10.98
CA LYS A 113 11.92 6.08 -11.91
C LYS A 113 11.30 7.35 -11.34
N ILE A 114 10.97 7.38 -10.05
CA ILE A 114 10.40 8.58 -9.41
C ILE A 114 11.44 9.71 -9.36
N LEU A 115 12.70 9.41 -9.05
CA LEU A 115 13.79 10.39 -9.05
C LEU A 115 13.98 11.03 -10.43
N LYS A 116 13.91 10.22 -11.51
CA LYS A 116 13.97 10.72 -12.88
C LYS A 116 12.82 11.70 -13.20
N ILE A 117 11.58 11.34 -12.82
CA ILE A 117 10.43 12.23 -12.99
C ILE A 117 10.61 13.51 -12.17
N ALA A 118 11.08 13.41 -10.93
CA ALA A 118 11.35 14.58 -10.08
C ALA A 118 12.37 15.51 -10.73
N GLU A 119 13.47 14.99 -11.28
CA GLU A 119 14.47 15.76 -12.02
C GLU A 119 13.88 16.47 -13.24
N GLU A 120 13.12 15.75 -14.09
CA GLU A 120 12.45 16.30 -15.27
C GLU A 120 11.47 17.43 -14.89
N GLN A 121 10.79 17.31 -13.73
CA GLN A 121 9.86 18.30 -13.22
C GLN A 121 10.52 19.40 -12.37
N LYS A 122 11.85 19.38 -12.22
CA LYS A 122 12.63 20.32 -11.39
C LYS A 122 12.20 20.32 -9.92
N ILE A 123 11.87 19.15 -9.40
CA ILE A 123 11.52 18.89 -8.00
C ILE A 123 12.78 18.36 -7.28
N ALA A 124 13.13 18.99 -6.18
CA ALA A 124 14.42 18.74 -5.52
C ALA A 124 14.46 17.44 -4.70
N TYR A 125 13.33 16.99 -4.19
CA TYR A 125 13.27 15.84 -3.26
C TYR A 125 12.17 14.87 -3.64
N VAL A 126 12.41 13.59 -3.31
CA VAL A 126 11.39 12.53 -3.34
C VAL A 126 11.08 12.10 -1.92
N ALA A 127 9.81 11.87 -1.60
CA ALA A 127 9.36 11.43 -0.29
C ALA A 127 8.41 10.24 -0.38
N GLU A 128 8.39 9.42 0.67
CA GLU A 128 7.51 8.26 0.80
C GLU A 128 6.83 8.23 2.19
N GLY A 129 5.77 7.41 2.33
CA GLY A 129 4.85 7.44 3.46
C GLY A 129 5.19 6.52 4.64
N SER A 130 6.43 6.07 4.84
CA SER A 130 6.78 5.27 6.03
C SER A 130 6.59 6.07 7.31
N ASN A 131 6.09 5.39 8.35
CA ASN A 131 5.81 5.95 9.66
C ASN A 131 6.53 5.16 10.77
N LEU A 132 6.31 5.48 12.06
CA LEU A 132 7.01 4.84 13.18
C LEU A 132 6.65 3.35 13.35
N ASP A 133 5.43 2.96 13.01
CA ASP A 133 4.97 1.56 13.17
C ASP A 133 5.61 0.63 12.13
N ASP A 134 6.31 1.20 11.14
CA ASP A 134 7.10 0.45 10.17
C ASP A 134 8.46 -0.01 10.76
N ASN A 135 8.83 0.46 11.94
CA ASN A 135 10.03 0.03 12.63
C ASN A 135 9.78 -1.32 13.33
N GLY A 136 10.68 -2.28 13.15
CA GLY A 136 10.64 -3.57 13.85
C GLY A 136 10.09 -4.75 13.02
N ASP A 137 9.57 -4.54 11.81
CA ASP A 137 9.23 -5.59 10.87
C ASP A 137 10.38 -5.80 9.85
N TYR A 138 10.42 -6.99 9.24
CA TYR A 138 11.34 -7.28 8.13
C TYR A 138 10.94 -6.48 6.89
N ARG A 139 11.60 -5.34 6.67
CA ARG A 139 11.29 -4.41 5.57
C ARG A 139 12.51 -4.07 4.72
N PRO A 140 12.99 -5.00 3.89
CA PRO A 140 14.17 -4.78 3.05
C PRO A 140 14.04 -3.57 2.13
N GLY A 141 12.82 -3.15 1.80
CA GLY A 141 12.58 -1.94 1.00
C GLY A 141 13.02 -0.62 1.66
N LEU A 142 13.17 -0.56 2.99
CA LEU A 142 13.70 0.64 3.67
C LEU A 142 15.18 0.86 3.36
N LYS A 143 15.91 -0.19 3.00
CA LYS A 143 17.30 -0.09 2.56
C LYS A 143 17.40 0.71 1.25
N ALA A 144 16.54 0.43 0.27
CA ALA A 144 16.48 1.19 -0.98
C ALA A 144 16.12 2.67 -0.75
N VAL A 145 15.18 2.95 0.17
CA VAL A 145 14.81 4.32 0.57
C VAL A 145 16.03 5.09 1.08
N ALA A 146 16.84 4.46 1.95
CA ALA A 146 18.04 5.09 2.53
C ALA A 146 19.15 5.28 1.49
N GLU A 147 19.44 4.26 0.67
CA GLU A 147 20.48 4.29 -0.37
C GLU A 147 20.22 5.37 -1.43
N LEU A 148 18.96 5.57 -1.81
CA LEU A 148 18.55 6.54 -2.82
C LEU A 148 18.24 7.95 -2.22
N GLY A 149 18.44 8.14 -0.93
CA GLY A 149 18.24 9.43 -0.28
C GLY A 149 16.79 9.91 -0.22
N ILE A 150 15.82 8.97 -0.35
CA ILE A 150 14.40 9.25 -0.30
C ILE A 150 14.00 9.69 1.11
N LYS A 151 13.19 10.72 1.22
CA LYS A 151 12.75 11.27 2.51
C LYS A 151 11.56 10.48 3.07
N SER A 152 11.52 10.33 4.40
CA SER A 152 10.40 9.70 5.13
C SER A 152 9.81 10.68 6.14
N PRO A 153 9.15 11.77 5.70
CA PRO A 153 8.77 12.89 6.57
C PRO A 153 7.85 12.49 7.72
N LEU A 154 6.93 11.53 7.52
CA LEU A 154 6.05 11.04 8.59
C LEU A 154 6.85 10.37 9.71
N ARG A 155 7.82 9.53 9.35
CA ARG A 155 8.71 8.88 10.33
C ARG A 155 9.61 9.89 11.02
N ASP A 156 10.19 10.82 10.26
CA ASP A 156 11.10 11.84 10.78
C ASP A 156 10.39 12.81 11.75
N CYS A 157 9.08 13.05 11.54
CA CYS A 157 8.22 13.85 12.43
C CYS A 157 7.52 13.04 13.51
N GLY A 158 7.81 11.74 13.65
CA GLY A 158 7.33 10.91 14.74
C GLY A 158 5.86 10.49 14.66
N PHE A 159 5.31 10.34 13.44
CA PHE A 159 3.92 9.88 13.25
C PHE A 159 3.80 8.37 13.43
N THR A 160 2.78 7.96 14.19
CA THR A 160 2.24 6.60 14.20
C THR A 160 1.09 6.48 13.18
N LYS A 161 0.70 5.25 12.84
CA LYS A 161 -0.48 5.00 11.99
C LYS A 161 -1.75 5.60 12.57
N GLN A 162 -1.89 5.54 13.90
CA GLN A 162 -3.03 6.12 14.60
C GLN A 162 -3.06 7.65 14.45
N ASP A 163 -1.93 8.33 14.58
CA ASP A 163 -1.84 9.78 14.36
C ASP A 163 -2.30 10.16 12.96
N ILE A 164 -1.82 9.42 11.96
CA ILE A 164 -2.16 9.65 10.56
C ILE A 164 -3.65 9.47 10.31
N ARG A 165 -4.29 8.43 10.87
CA ARG A 165 -5.74 8.20 10.73
C ARG A 165 -6.57 9.30 11.38
N VAL A 166 -6.22 9.72 12.60
CA VAL A 166 -6.92 10.81 13.32
C VAL A 166 -6.86 12.10 12.51
N LEU A 167 -5.68 12.48 12.05
CA LEU A 167 -5.46 13.71 11.29
C LEU A 167 -6.05 13.64 9.88
N SER A 168 -6.01 12.48 9.23
CA SER A 168 -6.67 12.23 7.95
C SER A 168 -8.18 12.45 8.05
N LYS A 169 -8.80 11.94 9.14
CA LYS A 169 -10.23 12.16 9.42
C LYS A 169 -10.54 13.62 9.63
N ALA A 170 -9.71 14.34 10.41
CA ALA A 170 -9.88 15.75 10.66
C ALA A 170 -9.79 16.60 9.36
N LEU A 171 -8.99 16.14 8.38
CA LEU A 171 -8.88 16.73 7.04
C LEU A 171 -9.94 16.22 6.07
N ASN A 172 -10.89 15.38 6.49
CA ASN A 172 -11.91 14.73 5.65
C ASN A 172 -11.31 13.96 4.46
N LEU A 173 -10.14 13.36 4.63
CA LEU A 173 -9.53 12.54 3.59
C LEU A 173 -10.30 11.21 3.44
N PRO A 174 -10.59 10.74 2.22
CA PRO A 174 -11.40 9.54 2.01
C PRO A 174 -10.73 8.26 2.51
N THR A 175 -9.40 8.30 2.69
CA THR A 175 -8.58 7.14 3.05
C THR A 175 -8.43 6.91 4.55
N TRP A 176 -9.02 7.72 5.42
CA TRP A 176 -8.78 7.65 6.87
C TRP A 176 -9.16 6.28 7.49
N GLU A 177 -10.20 5.62 6.96
CA GLU A 177 -10.63 4.26 7.35
C GLU A 177 -10.04 3.17 6.45
N LYS A 178 -9.38 3.56 5.35
CA LYS A 178 -8.89 2.59 4.38
C LYS A 178 -7.99 1.57 5.03
N GLN A 179 -8.22 0.31 4.70
CA GLN A 179 -7.40 -0.79 5.18
C GLN A 179 -6.00 -0.73 4.59
N SER A 180 -5.04 -1.34 5.29
CA SER A 180 -3.67 -1.40 4.79
C SER A 180 -3.60 -2.36 3.61
N PHE A 181 -3.35 -1.85 2.41
CA PHE A 181 -3.10 -2.66 1.22
C PHE A 181 -1.59 -2.71 0.94
N ALA A 182 -1.03 -3.90 1.03
CA ALA A 182 0.31 -4.17 0.51
C ALA A 182 0.20 -4.64 -0.95
N CYS A 183 1.27 -4.54 -1.74
CA CYS A 183 1.31 -5.00 -3.13
C CYS A 183 0.88 -6.48 -3.25
N LEU A 184 0.27 -6.86 -4.37
CA LEU A 184 -0.24 -8.23 -4.60
C LEU A 184 0.87 -9.29 -4.53
N SER A 185 2.12 -8.94 -4.86
CA SER A 185 3.27 -9.85 -4.72
C SER A 185 3.47 -10.35 -3.29
N SER A 186 2.99 -9.62 -2.27
CA SER A 186 3.03 -10.07 -0.88
C SER A 186 2.10 -11.24 -0.57
N ARG A 187 1.25 -11.65 -1.51
CA ARG A 187 0.34 -12.80 -1.36
C ARG A 187 1.01 -14.13 -1.67
N PHE A 188 2.22 -14.08 -2.22
CA PHE A 188 2.98 -15.27 -2.60
C PHE A 188 3.90 -15.71 -1.48
N VAL A 189 4.01 -17.02 -1.27
CA VAL A 189 5.00 -17.61 -0.36
C VAL A 189 6.39 -17.32 -0.89
N TYR A 190 7.34 -17.00 -0.02
CA TYR A 190 8.73 -16.78 -0.43
C TYR A 190 9.28 -17.98 -1.20
N GLY A 191 9.93 -17.71 -2.34
CA GLY A 191 10.44 -18.73 -3.26
C GLY A 191 9.40 -19.26 -4.26
N GLU A 192 8.11 -18.91 -4.12
CA GLU A 192 7.12 -19.23 -5.15
C GLU A 192 7.17 -18.20 -6.28
N THR A 193 7.22 -18.70 -7.53
CA THR A 193 7.29 -17.84 -8.72
C THR A 193 6.06 -16.92 -8.82
N ILE A 194 6.32 -15.62 -8.91
CA ILE A 194 5.33 -14.60 -9.21
C ILE A 194 5.15 -14.51 -10.71
N SER A 195 3.90 -14.55 -11.17
CA SER A 195 3.56 -14.33 -12.57
C SER A 195 2.37 -13.39 -12.70
N GLU A 196 2.24 -12.71 -13.82
CA GLU A 196 1.12 -11.80 -14.10
C GLU A 196 -0.23 -12.52 -14.02
N GLU A 197 -0.29 -13.77 -14.50
CA GLU A 197 -1.49 -14.60 -14.41
C GLU A 197 -1.92 -14.81 -12.95
N LYS A 198 -1.00 -15.25 -12.09
CA LYS A 198 -1.28 -15.48 -10.67
C LYS A 198 -1.60 -14.18 -9.91
N LEU A 199 -0.94 -13.06 -10.24
CA LEU A 199 -1.26 -11.75 -9.69
C LEU A 199 -2.69 -11.34 -10.05
N THR A 200 -3.08 -11.55 -11.30
CA THR A 200 -4.44 -11.29 -11.79
C THR A 200 -5.48 -12.16 -11.08
N MET A 201 -5.17 -13.44 -10.85
CA MET A 201 -6.04 -14.35 -10.08
C MET A 201 -6.28 -13.82 -8.67
N VAL A 202 -5.22 -13.40 -8.00
CA VAL A 202 -5.29 -12.88 -6.63
C VAL A 202 -6.04 -11.55 -6.57
N ASP A 203 -5.78 -10.61 -7.48
CA ASP A 203 -6.48 -9.32 -7.53
C ASP A 203 -7.99 -9.50 -7.73
N LYS A 204 -8.40 -10.34 -8.70
CA LYS A 204 -9.82 -10.67 -8.93
C LYS A 204 -10.46 -11.33 -7.71
N ALA A 205 -9.73 -12.21 -7.03
CA ALA A 205 -10.24 -12.90 -5.86
C ALA A 205 -10.44 -11.95 -4.67
N GLU A 206 -9.48 -11.07 -4.39
CA GLU A 206 -9.63 -10.03 -3.35
C GLU A 206 -10.75 -9.05 -3.72
N GLN A 207 -10.87 -8.65 -4.99
CA GLN A 207 -11.94 -7.77 -5.44
C GLN A 207 -13.33 -8.40 -5.21
N LEU A 208 -13.52 -9.67 -5.55
CA LEU A 208 -14.78 -10.36 -5.29
C LEU A 208 -15.15 -10.34 -3.81
N LEU A 209 -14.19 -10.58 -2.91
CA LEU A 209 -14.47 -10.54 -1.47
C LEU A 209 -14.86 -9.12 -1.02
N LEU A 210 -14.20 -8.09 -1.53
CA LEU A 210 -14.56 -6.69 -1.26
C LEU A 210 -15.97 -6.36 -1.78
N ASP A 211 -16.32 -6.81 -2.98
CA ASP A 211 -17.64 -6.60 -3.59
C ASP A 211 -18.75 -7.34 -2.80
N LEU A 212 -18.41 -8.43 -2.11
CA LEU A 212 -19.30 -9.14 -1.16
C LEU A 212 -19.37 -8.43 0.20
N GLY A 213 -18.65 -7.30 0.37
CA GLY A 213 -18.68 -6.48 1.58
C GLY A 213 -17.83 -7.05 2.71
N PHE A 214 -16.81 -7.86 2.43
CA PHE A 214 -15.74 -8.14 3.39
C PHE A 214 -14.79 -6.96 3.46
N HIS A 215 -14.29 -6.62 4.66
CA HIS A 215 -13.51 -5.39 4.85
C HIS A 215 -12.01 -5.61 4.73
N GLN A 216 -11.43 -6.44 5.60
CA GLN A 216 -10.00 -6.74 5.60
C GLN A 216 -9.77 -8.09 4.98
N VAL A 217 -9.35 -8.11 3.72
CA VAL A 217 -9.19 -9.35 2.95
C VAL A 217 -7.76 -9.55 2.48
N ARG A 218 -7.31 -10.81 2.46
CA ARG A 218 -6.13 -11.27 1.74
C ARG A 218 -6.42 -12.63 1.12
N VAL A 219 -6.02 -12.79 -0.12
CA VAL A 219 -6.03 -14.09 -0.78
C VAL A 219 -4.58 -14.49 -1.04
N ARG A 220 -4.04 -15.35 -0.17
CA ARG A 220 -2.69 -15.89 -0.34
C ARG A 220 -2.72 -17.02 -1.36
N ILE A 221 -1.66 -17.13 -2.14
CA ILE A 221 -1.51 -18.18 -3.14
C ILE A 221 -0.42 -19.17 -2.71
N HIS A 222 -0.74 -20.45 -2.77
CA HIS A 222 0.17 -21.56 -2.52
C HIS A 222 0.02 -22.53 -3.70
N GLY A 223 0.91 -22.45 -4.68
CA GLY A 223 0.74 -23.13 -5.97
C GLY A 223 -0.52 -22.63 -6.69
N MET A 224 -1.58 -23.46 -6.72
CA MET A 224 -2.90 -23.14 -7.27
C MET A 224 -3.99 -23.16 -6.18
N MET A 225 -3.61 -23.06 -4.92
CA MET A 225 -4.55 -23.01 -3.79
C MET A 225 -4.70 -21.56 -3.31
N ALA A 226 -5.93 -21.09 -3.20
CA ALA A 226 -6.28 -19.84 -2.52
C ALA A 226 -6.43 -20.10 -1.02
N ARG A 227 -5.71 -19.33 -0.18
CA ARG A 227 -5.92 -19.26 1.27
C ARG A 227 -6.48 -17.88 1.62
N ILE A 228 -7.76 -17.85 1.97
CA ILE A 228 -8.49 -16.63 2.32
C ILE A 228 -8.16 -16.26 3.77
N GLU A 229 -7.75 -15.02 3.99
CA GLU A 229 -7.61 -14.40 5.30
C GLU A 229 -8.60 -13.24 5.38
N ILE A 230 -9.53 -13.28 6.33
CA ILE A 230 -10.50 -12.23 6.66
C ILE A 230 -10.55 -12.04 8.18
N GLU A 231 -11.22 -11.01 8.67
CA GLU A 231 -11.42 -10.83 10.11
C GLU A 231 -12.25 -11.98 10.69
N LEU A 232 -11.93 -12.41 11.92
CA LEU A 232 -12.60 -13.56 12.58
C LEU A 232 -14.10 -13.33 12.71
N GLU A 233 -14.52 -12.11 12.93
CA GLU A 233 -15.91 -11.67 13.05
C GLU A 233 -16.71 -11.88 11.75
N GLU A 234 -16.02 -11.94 10.60
CA GLU A 234 -16.63 -12.12 9.28
C GLU A 234 -16.72 -13.60 8.86
N PHE A 235 -16.19 -14.54 9.66
CA PHE A 235 -16.21 -15.97 9.33
C PHE A 235 -17.62 -16.52 9.12
N SER A 236 -18.57 -16.16 9.99
CA SER A 236 -19.96 -16.58 9.86
C SER A 236 -20.57 -16.14 8.53
N LYS A 237 -20.31 -14.89 8.11
CA LYS A 237 -20.74 -14.33 6.82
C LYS A 237 -20.15 -15.11 5.64
N LEU A 238 -18.86 -15.48 5.71
CA LEU A 238 -18.22 -16.27 4.64
C LEU A 238 -18.81 -17.66 4.56
N MET A 239 -19.14 -18.28 5.70
CA MET A 239 -19.69 -19.65 5.79
C MET A 239 -21.17 -19.76 5.41
N GLU A 240 -21.90 -18.65 5.23
CA GLU A 240 -23.23 -18.66 4.65
C GLU A 240 -23.21 -19.36 3.29
N LYS A 241 -24.22 -20.18 3.04
CA LYS A 241 -24.26 -21.06 1.86
C LYS A 241 -24.03 -20.29 0.56
N GLU A 242 -24.71 -19.17 0.39
CA GLU A 242 -24.63 -18.35 -0.83
C GLU A 242 -23.22 -17.81 -1.07
N ASN A 243 -22.61 -17.20 -0.05
CA ASN A 243 -21.25 -16.64 -0.14
C ASN A 243 -20.23 -17.74 -0.40
N ARG A 244 -20.28 -18.83 0.36
CA ARG A 244 -19.36 -19.96 0.24
C ARG A 244 -19.39 -20.58 -1.15
N GLU A 245 -20.61 -20.86 -1.68
CA GLU A 245 -20.76 -21.47 -3.01
C GLU A 245 -20.32 -20.52 -4.11
N ARG A 246 -20.67 -19.23 -4.00
CA ARG A 246 -20.24 -18.19 -4.95
C ARG A 246 -18.73 -18.03 -4.96
N ILE A 247 -18.10 -17.87 -3.81
CA ILE A 247 -16.63 -17.72 -3.68
C ILE A 247 -15.93 -18.95 -4.25
N ALA A 248 -16.32 -20.17 -3.82
CA ALA A 248 -15.69 -21.40 -4.27
C ALA A 248 -15.81 -21.61 -5.78
N LYS A 249 -16.96 -21.27 -6.38
CA LYS A 249 -17.17 -21.38 -7.83
C LYS A 249 -16.32 -20.36 -8.57
N THR A 250 -16.44 -19.08 -8.21
CA THR A 250 -15.78 -17.98 -8.94
C THR A 250 -14.26 -18.04 -8.83
N PHE A 251 -13.71 -18.43 -7.66
CA PHE A 251 -12.26 -18.60 -7.53
C PHE A 251 -11.71 -19.72 -8.43
N ARG A 252 -12.48 -20.81 -8.63
CA ARG A 252 -12.11 -21.85 -9.58
C ARG A 252 -12.13 -21.33 -11.02
N GLU A 253 -13.10 -20.49 -11.38
CA GLU A 253 -13.16 -19.83 -12.68
C GLU A 253 -11.96 -18.88 -12.88
N TYR A 254 -11.38 -18.31 -11.80
CA TYR A 254 -10.16 -17.52 -11.85
C TYR A 254 -8.88 -18.37 -11.98
N GLY A 255 -8.96 -19.70 -11.83
CA GLY A 255 -7.86 -20.63 -11.99
C GLY A 255 -7.40 -21.35 -10.73
N PHE A 256 -7.96 -21.05 -9.55
CA PHE A 256 -7.61 -21.79 -8.33
C PHE A 256 -8.18 -23.20 -8.33
N THR A 257 -7.35 -24.18 -7.97
CA THR A 257 -7.80 -25.58 -7.80
C THR A 257 -8.54 -25.77 -6.47
N TYR A 258 -8.01 -25.18 -5.41
CA TYR A 258 -8.58 -25.26 -4.07
C TYR A 258 -8.81 -23.85 -3.49
N VAL A 259 -9.90 -23.73 -2.72
CA VAL A 259 -10.25 -22.51 -2.00
C VAL A 259 -10.37 -22.87 -0.53
N THR A 260 -9.54 -22.24 0.31
CA THR A 260 -9.43 -22.56 1.74
C THR A 260 -9.56 -21.28 2.58
N LEU A 261 -9.92 -21.44 3.84
CA LEU A 261 -9.98 -20.37 4.83
C LEU A 261 -8.84 -20.58 5.84
N ASP A 262 -8.08 -19.53 6.13
CA ASP A 262 -7.14 -19.53 7.25
C ASP A 262 -7.92 -19.43 8.57
N LEU A 263 -7.82 -20.44 9.42
CA LEU A 263 -8.56 -20.50 10.67
C LEU A 263 -8.09 -19.44 11.70
N CYS A 264 -6.91 -18.88 11.52
CA CYS A 264 -6.42 -17.79 12.35
C CYS A 264 -6.86 -16.40 11.87
N GLY A 265 -7.54 -16.34 10.72
CA GLY A 265 -7.98 -15.09 10.12
C GLY A 265 -6.85 -14.20 9.63
N TYR A 266 -7.17 -12.94 9.35
CA TYR A 266 -6.19 -11.95 8.91
C TYR A 266 -5.21 -11.60 10.05
N ARG A 267 -3.91 -11.63 9.73
CA ARG A 267 -2.83 -11.18 10.60
C ARG A 267 -1.81 -10.37 9.78
N MET A 268 -1.43 -9.22 10.33
CA MET A 268 -0.35 -8.43 9.71
C MET A 268 0.95 -9.25 9.73
N GLY A 269 1.65 -9.31 8.59
CA GLY A 269 2.93 -10.02 8.51
C GLY A 269 2.82 -11.55 8.47
N SER A 270 1.62 -12.17 8.33
CA SER A 270 1.45 -13.63 8.32
C SER A 270 2.38 -14.39 7.35
N MET A 271 2.78 -13.75 6.24
CA MET A 271 3.74 -14.35 5.30
C MET A 271 5.18 -14.34 5.81
N ASN A 272 5.50 -13.49 6.79
CA ASN A 272 6.83 -13.42 7.41
C ASN A 272 7.06 -14.49 8.47
N GLU A 273 5.99 -15.15 8.97
CA GLU A 273 6.08 -16.25 9.95
C GLU A 273 6.97 -17.41 9.46
N THR A 274 7.17 -17.53 8.14
CA THR A 274 8.08 -18.53 7.54
C THR A 274 9.54 -18.09 7.53
N LEU A 275 9.85 -16.82 7.85
CA LEU A 275 11.22 -16.30 7.86
C LEU A 275 11.95 -16.52 9.18
N GLU A 276 11.20 -16.76 10.27
CA GLU A 276 11.71 -16.89 11.64
C GLU A 276 12.14 -18.33 11.99
N LYS A 277 12.18 -19.24 11.00
CA LYS A 277 12.55 -20.64 11.21
C LYS A 277 13.85 -21.02 10.50
#